data_e596fbf2327d84ec2c03570c918c07e3
#
_entry.id   e596fbf2327d84ec2c03570c918c07e3
#
_cell.length_a   1.000
_cell.length_b   1.000
_cell.length_c   1.000
_cell.angle_alpha   90.00
_cell.angle_beta   90.00
_cell.angle_gamma   90.00
#
_symmetry.space_group_name_H-M   'P 1'
#
loop_
_entity.id
_entity.type
_entity.pdbx_description
1 polymer ?
#
loop_
_entity_poly.entity_id
_entity_poly.type
_entity_poly.pdbx_seq_one_letter_code
_entity_poly.pdbx_strand_id
1 'polypeptide(L)'
;PMPNFRGRRFTNAHETMIWASRDAETKGYTFNYEAIKAGNEDVQVRSDWTFPLCTGEERLKGTDGKKLHPTQKPEALLARIILSASRPDDLVLDPFNGTGTTGAVAKRLGRRFIGIEREKKYAVAAEKRIADVQVVPSPSIAPFVTAREAPRVAFSLLIERGLVSPGALLTDAKKRHKATVRADGAVSLGATVGSIHRIGALAQGLEACNGWTFWHLETKKGLKSIDDLRAQVRKEQARSEMAEAAE
;
A
#
# COMPACT_ATOMS: atom_id res chain seq x y z
N PRO A 1 -29.27 -0.07 3.59
CA PRO A 1 -30.29 -0.11 2.53
C PRO A 1 -31.61 0.47 3.03
N MET A 2 -32.27 1.27 2.19
CA MET A 2 -33.60 1.81 2.51
C MET A 2 -34.67 0.86 1.97
N PRO A 3 -35.53 0.30 2.81
CA PRO A 3 -36.59 -0.57 2.35
C PRO A 3 -37.57 0.18 1.42
N ASN A 4 -38.07 -0.51 0.42
CA ASN A 4 -39.12 0.01 -0.43
C ASN A 4 -40.49 -0.35 0.18
N PHE A 5 -41.02 0.55 0.98
CA PHE A 5 -42.30 0.34 1.70
C PHE A 5 -43.51 0.11 0.78
N ARG A 6 -43.41 0.46 -0.52
CA ARG A 6 -44.49 0.24 -1.48
C ARG A 6 -44.37 -1.10 -2.21
N GLY A 7 -43.29 -1.88 -1.98
CA GLY A 7 -43.11 -3.21 -2.61
C GLY A 7 -43.00 -3.20 -4.14
N ARG A 8 -42.74 -2.05 -4.76
CA ARG A 8 -42.79 -1.90 -6.25
C ARG A 8 -41.42 -1.97 -6.93
N ARG A 9 -40.32 -2.11 -6.19
CA ARG A 9 -38.96 -2.22 -6.71
C ARG A 9 -38.05 -2.90 -5.68
N PHE A 10 -36.89 -3.33 -6.11
CA PHE A 10 -35.85 -3.83 -5.21
C PHE A 10 -35.37 -2.74 -4.24
N THR A 11 -34.91 -3.14 -3.07
CA THR A 11 -34.25 -2.27 -2.10
C THR A 11 -32.90 -1.80 -2.64
N ASN A 12 -32.61 -0.50 -2.56
CA ASN A 12 -31.28 -0.01 -2.90
C ASN A 12 -30.28 -0.53 -1.86
N ALA A 13 -29.30 -1.30 -2.30
CA ALA A 13 -28.33 -1.96 -1.44
C ALA A 13 -26.90 -1.45 -1.62
N HIS A 14 -26.66 -0.57 -2.59
CA HIS A 14 -25.31 -0.06 -2.88
C HIS A 14 -25.32 1.44 -3.21
N GLU A 15 -24.17 2.06 -3.04
CA GLU A 15 -23.84 3.38 -3.57
C GLU A 15 -22.65 3.22 -4.52
N THR A 16 -22.65 3.95 -5.63
CA THR A 16 -21.54 3.93 -6.59
C THR A 16 -20.57 5.07 -6.26
N MET A 17 -19.28 4.75 -6.22
CA MET A 17 -18.21 5.72 -6.08
C MET A 17 -17.47 5.84 -7.41
N ILE A 18 -17.22 7.07 -7.84
CA ILE A 18 -16.45 7.38 -9.05
C ILE A 18 -15.03 7.74 -8.64
N TRP A 19 -14.06 7.08 -9.26
CA TRP A 19 -12.66 7.45 -9.17
C TRP A 19 -12.21 8.03 -10.51
N ALA A 20 -11.75 9.28 -10.49
CA ALA A 20 -11.36 10.00 -11.69
C ALA A 20 -10.00 10.67 -11.51
N SER A 21 -9.28 10.84 -12.61
CA SER A 21 -8.11 11.71 -12.71
C SER A 21 -8.48 13.07 -13.30
N ARG A 22 -7.59 14.05 -13.18
CA ARG A 22 -7.80 15.41 -13.73
C ARG A 22 -8.01 15.40 -15.24
N ASP A 23 -7.23 14.57 -15.94
CA ASP A 23 -7.31 14.38 -17.39
C ASP A 23 -6.89 12.96 -17.77
N ALA A 24 -7.12 12.56 -19.02
CA ALA A 24 -6.81 11.22 -19.51
C ALA A 24 -5.29 10.92 -19.56
N GLU A 25 -4.46 11.95 -19.67
CA GLU A 25 -3.01 11.83 -19.77
C GLU A 25 -2.32 11.87 -18.40
N THR A 26 -3.07 12.09 -17.31
CA THR A 26 -2.53 12.14 -15.96
C THR A 26 -1.82 10.84 -15.61
N LYS A 27 -0.50 10.94 -15.40
CA LYS A 27 0.35 9.85 -14.89
C LYS A 27 0.82 10.21 -13.48
N GLY A 28 1.13 9.19 -12.68
CA GLY A 28 1.73 9.42 -11.36
C GLY A 28 0.74 9.72 -10.24
N TYR A 29 -0.52 9.32 -10.36
CA TYR A 29 -1.44 9.32 -9.22
C TYR A 29 -0.99 8.28 -8.15
N THR A 30 -1.28 8.58 -6.90
CA THR A 30 -1.00 7.65 -5.80
C THR A 30 -2.06 6.54 -5.76
N PHE A 31 -1.62 5.30 -5.79
CA PHE A 31 -2.44 4.14 -5.43
C PHE A 31 -1.60 3.13 -4.65
N ASN A 32 -1.85 3.03 -3.37
CA ASN A 32 -1.07 2.22 -2.43
C ASN A 32 -1.47 0.73 -2.51
N TYR A 33 -1.32 0.13 -3.69
CA TYR A 33 -1.77 -1.23 -4.00
C TYR A 33 -1.29 -2.27 -2.99
N GLU A 34 0.02 -2.28 -2.70
CA GLU A 34 0.60 -3.29 -1.81
C GLU A 34 0.13 -3.13 -0.36
N ALA A 35 -0.03 -1.89 0.12
CA ALA A 35 -0.55 -1.64 1.46
C ALA A 35 -1.99 -2.13 1.62
N ILE A 36 -2.84 -1.89 0.61
CA ILE A 36 -4.22 -2.34 0.60
C ILE A 36 -4.29 -3.87 0.52
N LYS A 37 -3.46 -4.47 -0.32
CA LYS A 37 -3.33 -5.91 -0.48
C LYS A 37 -2.86 -6.58 0.82
N ALA A 38 -1.82 -6.04 1.46
CA ALA A 38 -1.32 -6.54 2.75
C ALA A 38 -2.40 -6.50 3.84
N GLY A 39 -3.24 -5.45 3.86
CA GLY A 39 -4.40 -5.37 4.76
C GLY A 39 -5.56 -6.32 4.40
N ASN A 40 -5.46 -7.04 3.29
CA ASN A 40 -6.46 -7.99 2.78
C ASN A 40 -5.86 -9.39 2.56
N GLU A 41 -5.05 -9.87 3.51
CA GLU A 41 -4.45 -11.22 3.48
C GLU A 41 -3.62 -11.51 2.21
N ASP A 42 -2.92 -10.50 1.70
CA ASP A 42 -2.17 -10.53 0.44
C ASP A 42 -3.02 -10.82 -0.82
N VAL A 43 -4.33 -10.65 -0.72
CA VAL A 43 -5.27 -10.75 -1.85
C VAL A 43 -5.66 -9.35 -2.32
N GLN A 44 -5.70 -9.13 -3.64
CA GLN A 44 -6.17 -7.87 -4.21
C GLN A 44 -7.59 -7.54 -3.73
N VAL A 45 -7.77 -6.31 -3.22
CA VAL A 45 -9.09 -5.84 -2.78
C VAL A 45 -9.99 -5.64 -3.99
N ARG A 46 -11.20 -6.16 -3.89
CA ARG A 46 -12.24 -6.05 -4.92
C ARG A 46 -12.83 -4.64 -4.95
N SER A 47 -13.54 -4.33 -6.03
CA SER A 47 -14.25 -3.04 -6.19
C SER A 47 -15.63 -3.00 -5.51
N ASP A 48 -16.16 -4.15 -5.09
CA ASP A 48 -17.40 -4.28 -4.35
C ASP A 48 -17.12 -4.31 -2.84
N TRP A 49 -17.26 -3.18 -2.20
CA TRP A 49 -16.94 -3.03 -0.78
C TRP A 49 -18.17 -3.14 0.10
N THR A 50 -18.03 -3.86 1.20
CA THR A 50 -19.05 -3.91 2.24
C THR A 50 -18.53 -3.22 3.49
N PHE A 51 -19.27 -2.21 3.97
CA PHE A 51 -18.99 -1.50 5.20
C PHE A 51 -20.22 -1.47 6.10
N PRO A 52 -20.05 -1.48 7.41
CA PRO A 52 -21.15 -1.23 8.33
C PRO A 52 -21.71 0.17 8.10
N LEU A 53 -23.00 0.32 8.34
CA LEU A 53 -23.62 1.65 8.34
C LEU A 53 -23.05 2.48 9.50
N CYS A 54 -22.93 3.79 9.27
CA CYS A 54 -22.56 4.72 10.33
C CYS A 54 -23.67 4.75 11.39
N THR A 55 -23.42 4.12 12.55
CA THR A 55 -24.36 3.97 13.67
C THR A 55 -23.61 4.10 15.00
N GLY A 56 -24.33 3.95 16.13
CA GLY A 56 -23.73 3.96 17.46
C GLY A 56 -23.03 5.29 17.81
N GLU A 57 -21.85 5.18 18.40
CA GLU A 57 -21.04 6.33 18.86
C GLU A 57 -20.40 7.10 17.71
N GLU A 58 -20.12 6.43 16.60
CA GLU A 58 -19.57 7.08 15.40
C GLU A 58 -20.52 8.13 14.83
N ARG A 59 -21.82 7.91 14.98
CA ARG A 59 -22.84 8.82 14.46
C ARG A 59 -23.04 10.03 15.38
N LEU A 60 -22.72 11.21 14.88
CA LEU A 60 -22.93 12.44 15.62
C LEU A 60 -24.43 12.72 15.82
N LYS A 61 -24.76 13.09 17.04
CA LYS A 61 -26.12 13.43 17.49
C LYS A 61 -26.20 14.93 17.84
N GLY A 62 -27.32 15.53 17.56
CA GLY A 62 -27.66 16.86 18.03
C GLY A 62 -28.03 16.86 19.53
N THR A 63 -28.29 18.05 20.05
CA THR A 63 -28.75 18.25 21.43
C THR A 63 -30.08 17.57 21.73
N ASP A 64 -30.88 17.31 20.69
CA ASP A 64 -32.15 16.59 20.73
C ASP A 64 -31.99 15.06 20.67
N GLY A 65 -30.75 14.54 20.72
CA GLY A 65 -30.45 13.13 20.62
C GLY A 65 -30.64 12.50 19.23
N LYS A 66 -31.13 13.26 18.26
CA LYS A 66 -31.29 12.78 16.87
C LYS A 66 -29.99 12.90 16.08
N LYS A 67 -29.92 12.18 14.96
CA LYS A 67 -28.78 12.29 14.05
C LYS A 67 -28.56 13.74 13.61
N LEU A 68 -27.35 14.24 13.81
CA LEU A 68 -27.00 15.61 13.43
C LEU A 68 -27.01 15.82 11.91
N HIS A 69 -26.46 14.87 11.17
CA HIS A 69 -26.41 14.92 9.70
C HIS A 69 -27.15 13.70 9.10
N PRO A 70 -27.98 13.88 8.08
CA PRO A 70 -28.81 12.80 7.53
C PRO A 70 -28.00 11.68 6.90
N THR A 71 -26.87 11.99 6.25
CA THR A 71 -26.08 11.09 5.41
C THR A 71 -24.61 11.00 5.82
N GLN A 72 -24.31 11.07 7.12
CA GLN A 72 -22.93 10.89 7.60
C GLN A 72 -22.37 9.54 7.11
N LYS A 73 -21.21 9.59 6.46
CA LYS A 73 -20.52 8.40 5.94
C LYS A 73 -19.73 7.69 7.04
N PRO A 74 -19.56 6.36 6.97
CA PRO A 74 -18.74 5.64 7.94
C PRO A 74 -17.25 5.96 7.78
N GLU A 75 -16.54 6.08 8.90
CA GLU A 75 -15.09 6.37 8.92
C GLU A 75 -14.27 5.28 8.21
N ALA A 76 -14.69 4.02 8.32
CA ALA A 76 -14.02 2.89 7.65
C ALA A 76 -13.97 3.05 6.11
N LEU A 77 -15.03 3.59 5.50
CA LEU A 77 -15.04 3.91 4.07
C LEU A 77 -13.99 4.97 3.73
N LEU A 78 -13.98 6.09 4.49
CA LEU A 78 -13.05 7.18 4.25
C LEU A 78 -11.60 6.75 4.53
N ALA A 79 -11.37 5.93 5.55
CA ALA A 79 -10.06 5.38 5.86
C ALA A 79 -9.51 4.56 4.67
N ARG A 80 -10.32 3.68 4.09
CA ARG A 80 -9.92 2.91 2.90
C ARG A 80 -9.58 3.81 1.72
N ILE A 81 -10.41 4.81 1.42
CA ILE A 81 -10.18 5.75 0.32
C ILE A 81 -8.87 6.53 0.54
N ILE A 82 -8.69 7.13 1.71
CA ILE A 82 -7.53 7.97 2.03
C ILE A 82 -6.24 7.13 2.03
N LEU A 83 -6.27 5.95 2.65
CA LEU A 83 -5.12 5.04 2.65
C LEU A 83 -4.77 4.55 1.24
N SER A 84 -5.75 4.33 0.37
CA SER A 84 -5.50 3.86 -0.99
C SER A 84 -4.94 4.93 -1.91
N ALA A 85 -5.38 6.19 -1.76
CA ALA A 85 -5.17 7.23 -2.76
C ALA A 85 -4.29 8.40 -2.27
N SER A 86 -3.68 8.30 -1.09
CA SER A 86 -2.82 9.36 -0.56
C SER A 86 -1.67 8.83 0.30
N ARG A 87 -0.67 9.68 0.51
CA ARG A 87 0.48 9.46 1.41
C ARG A 87 0.34 10.34 2.66
N PRO A 88 1.03 10.06 3.77
CA PRO A 88 1.19 11.01 4.86
C PRO A 88 1.61 12.40 4.33
N ASP A 89 1.13 13.45 4.96
CA ASP A 89 1.34 14.86 4.57
C ASP A 89 0.68 15.31 3.26
N ASP A 90 0.06 14.43 2.48
CA ASP A 90 -0.76 14.83 1.34
C ASP A 90 -1.96 15.67 1.79
N LEU A 91 -2.45 16.52 0.90
CA LEU A 91 -3.62 17.35 1.14
C LEU A 91 -4.90 16.65 0.65
N VAL A 92 -5.82 16.42 1.57
CA VAL A 92 -7.18 15.95 1.29
C VAL A 92 -8.14 17.13 1.28
N LEU A 93 -8.89 17.30 0.21
CA LEU A 93 -9.94 18.31 0.06
C LEU A 93 -11.31 17.66 0.04
N ASP A 94 -12.22 18.13 0.91
CA ASP A 94 -13.64 17.75 0.88
C ASP A 94 -14.51 19.00 0.73
N PRO A 95 -15.04 19.28 -0.48
CA PRO A 95 -15.88 20.46 -0.72
C PRO A 95 -17.31 20.33 -0.17
N PHE A 96 -17.68 19.16 0.38
CA PHE A 96 -18.97 18.87 0.99
C PHE A 96 -18.82 18.21 2.35
N ASN A 97 -18.02 18.86 3.22
CA ASN A 97 -17.46 18.28 4.44
C ASN A 97 -18.50 17.74 5.45
N GLY A 98 -19.73 18.25 5.43
CA GLY A 98 -20.76 17.83 6.37
C GLY A 98 -20.29 17.97 7.82
N THR A 99 -20.36 16.88 8.57
CA THR A 99 -19.91 16.80 9.96
C THR A 99 -18.44 16.33 10.11
N GLY A 100 -17.62 16.46 9.06
CA GLY A 100 -16.17 16.33 9.14
C GLY A 100 -15.64 14.89 9.20
N THR A 101 -16.33 13.90 8.66
CA THR A 101 -15.83 12.50 8.68
C THR A 101 -14.52 12.39 7.92
N THR A 102 -14.44 12.97 6.71
CA THR A 102 -13.23 12.98 5.88
C THR A 102 -12.07 13.63 6.61
N GLY A 103 -12.30 14.83 7.19
CA GLY A 103 -11.27 15.56 7.93
C GLY A 103 -10.76 14.82 9.18
N ALA A 104 -11.67 14.20 9.93
CA ALA A 104 -11.31 13.42 11.11
C ALA A 104 -10.41 12.23 10.72
N VAL A 105 -10.76 11.51 9.66
CA VAL A 105 -9.97 10.37 9.18
C VAL A 105 -8.64 10.84 8.57
N ALA A 106 -8.63 11.90 7.77
CA ALA A 106 -7.42 12.47 7.20
C ALA A 106 -6.42 12.86 8.29
N LYS A 107 -6.87 13.60 9.32
CA LYS A 107 -6.03 13.98 10.46
C LYS A 107 -5.49 12.76 11.21
N ARG A 108 -6.35 11.77 11.51
CA ARG A 108 -5.94 10.54 12.20
C ARG A 108 -4.83 9.81 11.46
N LEU A 109 -4.89 9.82 10.14
CA LEU A 109 -3.93 9.15 9.25
C LEU A 109 -2.75 10.05 8.86
N GLY A 110 -2.58 11.23 9.48
CA GLY A 110 -1.46 12.12 9.22
C GLY A 110 -1.51 12.84 7.87
N ARG A 111 -2.71 13.06 7.32
CA ARG A 111 -2.91 13.87 6.11
C ARG A 111 -3.32 15.28 6.50
N ARG A 112 -2.91 16.27 5.70
CA ARG A 112 -3.43 17.63 5.77
C ARG A 112 -4.85 17.65 5.22
N PHE A 113 -5.67 18.57 5.69
CA PHE A 113 -7.08 18.59 5.32
C PHE A 113 -7.61 20.00 5.10
N ILE A 114 -8.44 20.15 4.07
CA ILE A 114 -9.30 21.33 3.84
C ILE A 114 -10.71 20.82 3.64
N GLY A 115 -11.65 21.32 4.46
CA GLY A 115 -13.08 21.04 4.34
C GLY A 115 -13.86 22.29 4.05
N ILE A 116 -14.85 22.22 3.15
CA ILE A 116 -15.79 23.29 2.86
C ILE A 116 -17.20 22.81 3.23
N GLU A 117 -17.89 23.59 4.06
CA GLU A 117 -19.27 23.31 4.48
C GLU A 117 -20.07 24.61 4.57
N ARG A 118 -21.21 24.63 3.93
CA ARG A 118 -22.09 25.82 3.89
C ARG A 118 -22.89 25.98 5.19
N GLU A 119 -23.35 24.88 5.74
CA GLU A 119 -24.21 24.90 6.91
C GLU A 119 -23.40 25.08 8.20
N LYS A 120 -23.48 26.25 8.82
CA LYS A 120 -22.69 26.60 10.02
C LYS A 120 -22.76 25.55 11.14
N LYS A 121 -23.94 24.95 11.38
CA LYS A 121 -24.10 23.90 12.42
C LYS A 121 -23.26 22.65 12.13
N TYR A 122 -23.08 22.28 10.86
CA TYR A 122 -22.24 21.16 10.46
C TYR A 122 -20.76 21.53 10.49
N ALA A 123 -20.41 22.74 10.05
CA ALA A 123 -19.04 23.24 10.11
C ALA A 123 -18.51 23.26 11.55
N VAL A 124 -19.27 23.80 12.51
CA VAL A 124 -18.90 23.79 13.94
C VAL A 124 -18.74 22.38 14.48
N ALA A 125 -19.63 21.46 14.12
CA ALA A 125 -19.52 20.07 14.53
C ALA A 125 -18.29 19.37 13.93
N ALA A 126 -17.96 19.68 12.67
CA ALA A 126 -16.79 19.19 11.97
C ALA A 126 -15.50 19.70 12.61
N GLU A 127 -15.40 20.99 12.91
CA GLU A 127 -14.26 21.61 13.60
C GLU A 127 -13.98 20.93 14.94
N LYS A 128 -15.03 20.77 15.77
CA LYS A 128 -14.92 20.08 17.05
C LYS A 128 -14.45 18.63 16.87
N ARG A 129 -15.12 17.87 15.99
CA ARG A 129 -14.76 16.48 15.69
C ARG A 129 -13.31 16.34 15.27
N ILE A 130 -12.85 17.19 14.36
CA ILE A 130 -11.46 17.14 13.85
C ILE A 130 -10.47 17.57 14.93
N ALA A 131 -10.82 18.56 15.77
CA ALA A 131 -9.96 18.99 16.88
C ALA A 131 -9.70 17.85 17.86
N ASP A 132 -10.72 17.08 18.19
CA ASP A 132 -10.67 15.97 19.17
C ASP A 132 -9.90 14.73 18.66
N VAL A 133 -9.57 14.65 17.36
CA VAL A 133 -8.86 13.50 16.79
C VAL A 133 -7.41 13.43 17.26
N GLN A 134 -7.02 12.28 17.78
CA GLN A 134 -5.62 11.93 18.02
C GLN A 134 -4.97 11.38 16.75
N VAL A 135 -3.80 11.90 16.40
CA VAL A 135 -3.02 11.40 15.26
C VAL A 135 -2.38 10.07 15.62
N VAL A 136 -2.47 9.08 14.74
CA VAL A 136 -1.78 7.80 14.93
C VAL A 136 -0.27 8.04 14.75
N PRO A 137 0.60 7.48 15.63
CA PRO A 137 2.04 7.67 15.53
C PRO A 137 2.62 7.28 14.15
N SER A 138 3.57 8.05 13.67
CA SER A 138 4.16 7.97 12.33
C SER A 138 4.58 6.56 11.85
N PRO A 139 5.16 5.67 12.65
CA PRO A 139 5.52 4.34 12.15
C PRO A 139 4.33 3.50 11.66
N SER A 140 3.13 3.74 12.22
CA SER A 140 1.91 2.99 11.86
C SER A 140 1.21 3.53 10.61
N ILE A 141 1.53 4.75 10.18
CA ILE A 141 0.94 5.41 9.00
C ILE A 141 1.95 5.63 7.88
N ALA A 142 3.22 5.28 8.11
CA ALA A 142 4.26 5.35 7.08
C ALA A 142 3.80 4.53 5.86
N PRO A 143 3.95 5.07 4.64
CA PRO A 143 3.57 4.35 3.45
C PRO A 143 4.39 3.07 3.36
N PHE A 144 3.70 1.96 3.10
CA PHE A 144 4.35 0.72 2.74
C PHE A 144 5.03 0.95 1.38
N VAL A 145 6.37 1.01 1.37
CA VAL A 145 7.13 1.20 0.13
C VAL A 145 6.94 -0.03 -0.74
N THR A 146 6.29 0.14 -1.87
CA THR A 146 6.04 -0.97 -2.78
C THR A 146 7.34 -1.48 -3.38
N ALA A 147 7.39 -2.76 -3.71
CA ALA A 147 8.53 -3.35 -4.43
C ALA A 147 8.77 -2.65 -5.80
N ARG A 148 7.75 -1.97 -6.36
CA ARG A 148 7.84 -1.18 -7.59
C ARG A 148 8.46 0.21 -7.39
N GLU A 149 8.25 0.83 -6.25
CA GLU A 149 8.80 2.15 -5.89
C GLU A 149 10.20 2.07 -5.28
N ALA A 150 10.56 0.89 -4.75
CA ALA A 150 11.91 0.67 -4.25
C ALA A 150 12.93 0.74 -5.40
N PRO A 151 14.10 1.37 -5.19
CA PRO A 151 15.16 1.44 -6.19
C PRO A 151 15.44 0.07 -6.79
N ARG A 152 15.57 0.03 -8.13
CA ARG A 152 15.91 -1.22 -8.83
C ARG A 152 17.35 -1.59 -8.50
N VAL A 153 17.55 -2.71 -7.85
CA VAL A 153 18.86 -3.29 -7.57
C VAL A 153 19.09 -4.40 -8.56
N ALA A 154 20.10 -4.27 -9.40
CA ALA A 154 20.54 -5.34 -10.29
C ALA A 154 21.20 -6.46 -9.47
N PHE A 155 21.09 -7.72 -9.92
CA PHE A 155 21.72 -8.82 -9.23
C PHE A 155 23.27 -8.69 -9.24
N SER A 156 23.86 -8.15 -10.32
CA SER A 156 25.28 -7.82 -10.40
C SER A 156 25.77 -6.96 -9.25
N LEU A 157 24.94 -6.03 -8.78
CA LEU A 157 25.30 -5.13 -7.66
C LEU A 157 25.56 -5.89 -6.34
N LEU A 158 24.94 -7.06 -6.14
CA LEU A 158 25.25 -7.93 -5.00
C LEU A 158 26.66 -8.51 -5.12
N ILE A 159 27.11 -8.77 -6.33
CA ILE A 159 28.47 -9.28 -6.63
C ILE A 159 29.49 -8.15 -6.47
N GLU A 160 29.23 -6.99 -7.05
CA GLU A 160 30.08 -5.81 -6.95
C GLU A 160 30.32 -5.37 -5.50
N ARG A 161 29.29 -5.53 -4.64
CA ARG A 161 29.38 -5.24 -3.19
C ARG A 161 29.93 -6.41 -2.36
N GLY A 162 30.31 -7.50 -2.98
CA GLY A 162 30.87 -8.69 -2.28
C GLY A 162 29.87 -9.46 -1.43
N LEU A 163 28.56 -9.21 -1.58
CA LEU A 163 27.51 -9.93 -0.85
C LEU A 163 27.27 -11.32 -1.43
N VAL A 164 27.58 -11.52 -2.69
CA VAL A 164 27.55 -12.79 -3.41
C VAL A 164 28.84 -12.91 -4.23
N SER A 165 29.56 -14.00 -4.08
CA SER A 165 30.81 -14.22 -4.83
C SER A 165 30.53 -14.89 -6.18
N PRO A 166 31.29 -14.57 -7.25
CA PRO A 166 31.33 -15.40 -8.43
C PRO A 166 31.66 -16.85 -8.07
N GLY A 167 31.00 -17.82 -8.69
CA GLY A 167 31.12 -19.23 -8.37
C GLY A 167 30.24 -19.71 -7.20
N ALA A 168 29.59 -18.79 -6.48
CA ALA A 168 28.66 -19.16 -5.42
C ALA A 168 27.49 -20.00 -5.95
N LEU A 169 26.99 -20.91 -5.13
CA LEU A 169 25.84 -21.74 -5.46
C LEU A 169 24.55 -21.09 -4.90
N LEU A 170 23.61 -20.87 -5.79
CA LEU A 170 22.24 -20.56 -5.45
C LEU A 170 21.40 -21.83 -5.46
N THR A 171 20.48 -21.94 -4.52
CA THR A 171 19.55 -23.07 -4.43
C THR A 171 18.13 -22.58 -4.13
N ASP A 172 17.12 -23.38 -4.44
CA ASP A 172 15.77 -23.15 -3.93
C ASP A 172 15.69 -23.48 -2.42
N ALA A 173 14.64 -23.01 -1.74
CA ALA A 173 14.47 -23.22 -0.30
C ALA A 173 14.48 -24.71 0.12
N LYS A 174 14.15 -25.62 -0.80
CA LYS A 174 14.17 -27.09 -0.58
C LYS A 174 15.45 -27.78 -1.07
N LYS A 175 16.42 -27.02 -1.57
CA LYS A 175 17.70 -27.48 -2.11
C LYS A 175 17.59 -28.49 -3.28
N ARG A 176 16.51 -28.43 -4.05
CA ARG A 176 16.27 -29.32 -5.20
C ARG A 176 16.97 -28.86 -6.48
N HIS A 177 17.13 -27.54 -6.62
CA HIS A 177 17.72 -26.91 -7.79
C HIS A 177 18.97 -26.15 -7.38
N LYS A 178 20.04 -26.26 -8.18
CA LYS A 178 21.31 -25.57 -7.92
C LYS A 178 21.75 -24.85 -9.18
N ALA A 179 22.11 -23.57 -9.03
CA ALA A 179 22.63 -22.75 -10.10
C ALA A 179 23.89 -22.01 -9.63
N THR A 180 24.83 -21.76 -10.54
CA THR A 180 26.10 -21.11 -10.22
C THR A 180 26.08 -19.66 -10.64
N VAL A 181 26.52 -18.78 -9.75
CA VAL A 181 26.67 -17.33 -10.00
C VAL A 181 27.89 -17.08 -10.87
N ARG A 182 27.75 -16.27 -11.91
CA ARG A 182 28.83 -15.86 -12.80
C ARG A 182 29.33 -14.45 -12.46
N ALA A 183 30.54 -14.12 -12.84
CA ALA A 183 31.15 -12.82 -12.57
C ALA A 183 30.42 -11.64 -13.26
N ASP A 184 29.74 -11.92 -14.36
CA ASP A 184 28.96 -10.96 -15.13
C ASP A 184 27.55 -10.68 -14.58
N GLY A 185 27.21 -11.27 -13.42
CA GLY A 185 25.87 -11.15 -12.81
C GLY A 185 24.83 -12.09 -13.42
N ALA A 186 25.20 -12.92 -14.39
CA ALA A 186 24.35 -14.00 -14.87
C ALA A 186 24.42 -15.21 -13.93
N VAL A 187 23.50 -16.14 -14.09
CA VAL A 187 23.44 -17.40 -13.36
C VAL A 187 23.41 -18.55 -14.37
N SER A 188 24.07 -19.66 -14.09
CA SER A 188 24.09 -20.83 -14.95
C SER A 188 23.45 -22.05 -14.28
N LEU A 189 22.65 -22.79 -15.06
CA LEU A 189 22.08 -24.08 -14.72
C LEU A 189 22.48 -25.08 -15.82
N GLY A 190 23.43 -25.94 -15.53
CA GLY A 190 24.07 -26.79 -16.57
C GLY A 190 24.70 -25.89 -17.64
N ALA A 191 24.38 -26.14 -18.90
CA ALA A 191 24.85 -25.35 -20.05
C ALA A 191 24.09 -24.04 -20.28
N THR A 192 22.95 -23.85 -19.63
CA THR A 192 22.11 -22.66 -19.85
C THR A 192 22.52 -21.51 -18.95
N VAL A 193 22.67 -20.32 -19.54
CA VAL A 193 23.04 -19.08 -18.84
C VAL A 193 21.93 -18.05 -19.01
N GLY A 194 21.64 -17.28 -17.96
CA GLY A 194 20.63 -16.23 -17.99
C GLY A 194 20.51 -15.46 -16.68
N SER A 195 19.49 -14.61 -16.61
CA SER A 195 19.19 -13.89 -15.38
C SER A 195 18.65 -14.80 -14.28
N ILE A 196 18.70 -14.35 -13.03
CA ILE A 196 18.12 -15.07 -11.89
C ILE A 196 16.65 -15.45 -12.13
N HIS A 197 15.90 -14.63 -12.86
CA HIS A 197 14.49 -14.88 -13.18
C HIS A 197 14.34 -16.00 -14.21
N ARG A 198 15.11 -15.89 -15.32
CA ARG A 198 15.09 -16.89 -16.42
C ARG A 198 15.53 -18.26 -15.93
N ILE A 199 16.63 -18.31 -15.19
CA ILE A 199 17.15 -19.58 -14.67
C ILE A 199 16.26 -20.16 -13.59
N GLY A 200 15.61 -19.31 -12.76
CA GLY A 200 14.61 -19.75 -11.81
C GLY A 200 13.36 -20.33 -12.46
N ALA A 201 12.89 -19.73 -13.56
CA ALA A 201 11.77 -20.26 -14.35
C ALA A 201 12.13 -21.61 -14.98
N LEU A 202 13.30 -21.69 -15.60
CA LEU A 202 13.83 -22.93 -16.22
C LEU A 202 13.95 -24.07 -15.19
N ALA A 203 14.50 -23.79 -14.02
CA ALA A 203 14.66 -24.77 -12.95
C ALA A 203 13.35 -25.38 -12.48
N GLN A 204 12.27 -24.62 -12.54
CA GLN A 204 10.93 -25.04 -12.14
C GLN A 204 10.07 -25.57 -13.29
N GLY A 205 10.53 -25.46 -14.54
CA GLY A 205 9.71 -25.76 -15.72
C GLY A 205 8.55 -24.78 -15.92
N LEU A 206 8.71 -23.51 -15.51
CA LEU A 206 7.70 -22.45 -15.60
C LEU A 206 8.08 -21.41 -16.68
N GLU A 207 7.07 -20.70 -17.18
CA GLU A 207 7.31 -19.58 -18.14
C GLU A 207 7.93 -18.36 -17.47
N ALA A 208 7.64 -18.11 -16.21
CA ALA A 208 8.15 -16.97 -15.44
C ALA A 208 8.42 -17.34 -13.98
N CYS A 209 9.38 -16.63 -13.37
CA CYS A 209 9.74 -16.80 -11.96
C CYS A 209 10.25 -15.48 -11.39
N ASN A 210 9.89 -15.20 -10.15
CA ASN A 210 10.59 -14.18 -9.38
C ASN A 210 11.88 -14.75 -8.79
N GLY A 211 12.98 -14.59 -9.49
CA GLY A 211 14.28 -15.14 -9.07
C GLY A 211 14.78 -14.60 -7.73
N TRP A 212 14.36 -13.39 -7.32
CA TRP A 212 14.74 -12.84 -6.02
C TRP A 212 14.20 -13.65 -4.84
N THR A 213 12.97 -14.06 -4.93
CA THR A 213 12.30 -14.84 -3.87
C THR A 213 12.56 -16.35 -4.00
N PHE A 214 12.90 -16.81 -5.20
CA PHE A 214 13.15 -18.24 -5.46
C PHE A 214 14.54 -18.68 -5.01
N TRP A 215 15.58 -17.88 -5.30
CA TRP A 215 16.96 -18.26 -5.03
C TRP A 215 17.45 -17.88 -3.64
N HIS A 216 18.21 -18.76 -3.05
CA HIS A 216 18.87 -18.61 -1.76
C HIS A 216 20.36 -18.90 -1.91
N LEU A 217 21.17 -18.11 -1.24
CA LEU A 217 22.61 -18.34 -1.13
C LEU A 217 22.89 -19.33 0.01
N GLU A 218 23.66 -20.35 -0.26
CA GLU A 218 24.11 -21.27 0.78
C GLU A 218 25.30 -20.66 1.54
N THR A 219 25.15 -20.48 2.84
CA THR A 219 26.14 -19.87 3.72
C THR A 219 26.49 -20.81 4.87
N LYS A 220 27.60 -20.54 5.57
CA LYS A 220 27.98 -21.30 6.77
C LYS A 220 26.91 -21.32 7.86
N LYS A 221 26.01 -20.33 7.87
CA LYS A 221 24.92 -20.19 8.84
C LYS A 221 23.56 -20.72 8.33
N GLY A 222 23.53 -21.31 7.12
CA GLY A 222 22.32 -21.81 6.48
C GLY A 222 21.96 -21.06 5.19
N LEU A 223 20.74 -21.24 4.75
CA LEU A 223 20.22 -20.57 3.55
C LEU A 223 19.87 -19.11 3.85
N LYS A 224 20.33 -18.20 3.01
CA LYS A 224 19.98 -16.78 3.04
C LYS A 224 19.30 -16.39 1.72
N SER A 225 18.10 -15.82 1.78
CA SER A 225 17.41 -15.34 0.58
C SER A 225 18.23 -14.26 -0.12
N ILE A 226 18.33 -14.33 -1.45
CA ILE A 226 18.98 -13.23 -2.19
C ILE A 226 18.12 -11.95 -2.15
N ASP A 227 16.83 -12.05 -1.86
CA ASP A 227 15.96 -10.90 -1.64
C ASP A 227 16.31 -10.13 -0.35
N ASP A 228 16.71 -10.83 0.70
CA ASP A 228 17.23 -10.20 1.94
C ASP A 228 18.52 -9.42 1.66
N LEU A 229 19.40 -9.95 0.81
CA LEU A 229 20.60 -9.25 0.38
C LEU A 229 20.26 -8.01 -0.44
N ARG A 230 19.26 -8.09 -1.32
CA ARG A 230 18.73 -6.94 -2.07
C ARG A 230 18.16 -5.88 -1.14
N ALA A 231 17.40 -6.30 -0.12
CA ALA A 231 16.84 -5.37 0.87
C ALA A 231 17.93 -4.64 1.68
N GLN A 232 19.04 -5.33 1.97
CA GLN A 232 20.21 -4.71 2.61
C GLN A 232 20.79 -3.59 1.72
N VAL A 233 21.03 -3.87 0.44
CA VAL A 233 21.57 -2.88 -0.51
C VAL A 233 20.64 -1.66 -0.63
N ARG A 234 19.33 -1.87 -0.71
CA ARG A 234 18.35 -0.76 -0.73
C ARG A 234 18.42 0.14 0.48
N LYS A 235 18.57 -0.46 1.67
CA LYS A 235 18.71 0.31 2.93
C LYS A 235 19.99 1.15 2.94
N GLU A 236 21.07 0.61 2.40
CA GLU A 236 22.34 1.31 2.30
C GLU A 236 22.25 2.48 1.30
N GLN A 237 21.62 2.26 0.12
CA GLN A 237 21.39 3.31 -0.86
C GLN A 237 20.52 4.45 -0.29
N ALA A 238 19.42 4.11 0.35
CA ALA A 238 18.53 5.11 0.96
C ALA A 238 19.24 5.94 2.05
N ARG A 239 20.14 5.33 2.82
CA ARG A 239 20.95 6.05 3.82
C ARG A 239 21.95 7.01 3.18
N SER A 240 22.58 6.60 2.07
CA SER A 240 23.52 7.47 1.34
C SER A 240 22.78 8.67 0.73
N GLU A 241 21.64 8.45 0.09
CA GLU A 241 20.80 9.52 -0.48
C GLU A 241 20.31 10.52 0.59
N MET A 242 19.95 10.02 1.78
CA MET A 242 19.58 10.91 2.91
C MET A 242 20.75 11.70 3.47
N ALA A 243 21.96 11.15 3.45
CA ALA A 243 23.16 11.84 3.90
C ALA A 243 23.57 12.95 2.91
N GLU A 244 23.52 12.67 1.61
CA GLU A 244 23.78 13.65 0.52
C GLU A 244 22.75 14.78 0.46
N ALA A 245 21.49 14.52 0.85
CA ALA A 245 20.44 15.54 0.88
C ALA A 245 20.50 16.43 2.15
N ALA A 246 21.33 16.08 3.11
CA ALA A 246 21.50 16.82 4.37
C ALA A 246 22.76 17.73 4.38
N GLU A 247 23.60 17.63 3.35
CA GLU A 247 24.74 18.52 3.07
C GLU A 247 24.33 19.64 2.11
#